data_2b187c828fec7e1ea0bcb3b628761218
#
_entry.id   2b187c828fec7e1ea0bcb3b628761218
#
_cell.length_a   1.000
_cell.length_b   1.000
_cell.length_c   1.000
_cell.angle_alpha   90.00
_cell.angle_beta   90.00
_cell.angle_gamma   90.00
#
_symmetry.space_group_name_H-M   'P 1'
#
loop_
_entity.id
_entity.type
_entity.pdbx_description
1 polymer ?
#
loop_
_entity_poly.entity_id
_entity_poly.type
_entity_poly.pdbx_seq_one_letter_code
_entity_poly.pdbx_strand_id
1 'polypeptide(L)'
;MRIFSEILLKNEHRETSLAAALKNAIYYPENEDSYLNPLESNGFFRDMNYTVLMISCHTYDSDSGNSYLEQLEKKIRYFMSKGIVYEEGKHLIVLFAGESVNDISQKLYDVCQNNSDVYVGIGTTVSQLTDIHRSYETAFTAYQLTKTALPKNFLEYDKLGVYKLLADIHNQSLTTDFLNSTLGPILDYDAVHHTDYLHILEVYFDHDCSIIHTADALYCHKNTLSYKLNKIKELLDYDIPVSYTHLRAHETRRH
;
A
#
# COMPACT_ATOMS: atom_id res chain seq x y z
N MET A 1 -1.03 -45.99 -4.51
CA MET A 1 -1.14 -44.97 -5.56
C MET A 1 -2.56 -44.41 -5.71
N ARG A 2 -3.64 -45.20 -5.76
CA ARG A 2 -5.04 -44.74 -5.93
C ARG A 2 -5.52 -43.79 -4.81
N ILE A 3 -5.24 -44.08 -3.55
CA ILE A 3 -5.66 -43.24 -2.41
C ILE A 3 -4.99 -41.84 -2.44
N PHE A 4 -3.74 -41.77 -2.87
CA PHE A 4 -3.00 -40.52 -2.95
C PHE A 4 -3.54 -39.60 -4.07
N SER A 5 -3.91 -40.19 -5.22
CA SER A 5 -4.54 -39.45 -6.32
C SER A 5 -5.95 -38.97 -5.97
N GLU A 6 -6.73 -39.74 -5.22
CA GLU A 6 -8.06 -39.31 -4.75
C GLU A 6 -7.99 -38.17 -3.73
N ILE A 7 -6.98 -38.17 -2.84
CA ILE A 7 -6.74 -37.08 -1.89
C ILE A 7 -6.31 -35.80 -2.62
N LEU A 8 -5.41 -35.89 -3.61
CA LEU A 8 -4.99 -34.75 -4.42
C LEU A 8 -6.16 -34.12 -5.17
N LEU A 9 -6.96 -34.94 -5.89
CA LEU A 9 -8.13 -34.48 -6.62
C LEU A 9 -9.17 -33.81 -5.69
N LYS A 10 -9.36 -34.34 -4.48
CA LYS A 10 -10.27 -33.78 -3.50
C LYS A 10 -9.78 -32.44 -2.95
N ASN A 11 -8.47 -32.27 -2.79
CA ASN A 11 -7.86 -30.99 -2.39
C ASN A 11 -7.95 -29.96 -3.50
N GLU A 12 -7.67 -30.30 -4.75
CA GLU A 12 -7.81 -29.40 -5.90
C GLU A 12 -9.26 -28.91 -6.08
N HIS A 13 -10.24 -29.83 -5.98
CA HIS A 13 -11.65 -29.45 -6.03
C HIS A 13 -12.06 -28.53 -4.87
N ARG A 14 -11.51 -28.77 -3.68
CA ARG A 14 -11.77 -27.92 -2.52
C ARG A 14 -11.19 -26.52 -2.70
N GLU A 15 -9.96 -26.41 -3.15
CA GLU A 15 -9.30 -25.11 -3.41
C GLU A 15 -10.03 -24.31 -4.49
N THR A 16 -10.43 -24.97 -5.57
CA THR A 16 -11.21 -24.33 -6.66
C THR A 16 -12.57 -23.85 -6.15
N SER A 17 -13.25 -24.64 -5.31
CA SER A 17 -14.52 -24.25 -4.69
C SER A 17 -14.36 -23.05 -3.73
N LEU A 18 -13.30 -23.03 -2.92
CA LEU A 18 -13.01 -21.93 -2.00
C LEU A 18 -12.63 -20.64 -2.74
N ALA A 19 -11.84 -20.75 -3.82
CA ALA A 19 -11.52 -19.61 -4.67
C ALA A 19 -12.76 -19.01 -5.32
N ALA A 20 -13.69 -19.87 -5.81
CA ALA A 20 -14.96 -19.41 -6.36
C ALA A 20 -15.84 -18.73 -5.30
N ALA A 21 -15.92 -19.29 -4.10
CA ALA A 21 -16.67 -18.68 -3.00
C ALA A 21 -16.06 -17.32 -2.59
N LEU A 22 -14.73 -17.20 -2.52
CA LEU A 22 -14.08 -15.93 -2.23
C LEU A 22 -14.35 -14.89 -3.33
N LYS A 23 -14.30 -15.28 -4.60
CA LYS A 23 -14.69 -14.40 -5.72
C LYS A 23 -16.12 -13.90 -5.57
N ASN A 24 -17.05 -14.78 -5.22
CA ASN A 24 -18.45 -14.40 -5.01
C ASN A 24 -18.58 -13.43 -3.83
N ALA A 25 -17.89 -13.66 -2.71
CA ALA A 25 -17.88 -12.75 -1.57
C ALA A 25 -17.31 -11.36 -1.90
N ILE A 26 -16.37 -11.29 -2.84
CA ILE A 26 -15.75 -10.03 -3.29
C ILE A 26 -16.67 -9.28 -4.27
N TYR A 27 -17.14 -9.95 -5.32
CA TYR A 27 -17.80 -9.31 -6.46
C TYR A 27 -19.33 -9.29 -6.41
N TYR A 28 -19.93 -10.16 -5.60
CA TYR A 28 -21.38 -10.32 -5.44
C TYR A 28 -21.76 -10.45 -3.96
N PRO A 29 -21.38 -9.45 -3.10
CA PRO A 29 -21.58 -9.52 -1.65
C PRO A 29 -23.07 -9.64 -1.25
N GLU A 30 -24.00 -9.19 -2.11
CA GLU A 30 -25.43 -9.31 -1.91
C GLU A 30 -25.95 -10.75 -2.05
N ASN A 31 -25.20 -11.64 -2.73
CA ASN A 31 -25.58 -13.03 -2.94
C ASN A 31 -24.90 -13.94 -1.90
N GLU A 32 -25.27 -13.76 -0.63
CA GLU A 32 -24.67 -14.46 0.51
C GLU A 32 -24.69 -15.99 0.38
N ASP A 33 -25.76 -16.57 -0.15
CA ASP A 33 -25.91 -18.03 -0.32
C ASP A 33 -24.82 -18.62 -1.22
N SER A 34 -24.29 -17.84 -2.16
CA SER A 34 -23.28 -18.29 -3.11
C SER A 34 -21.88 -18.51 -2.49
N TYR A 35 -21.61 -17.92 -1.33
CA TYR A 35 -20.29 -17.99 -0.70
C TYR A 35 -20.30 -18.38 0.79
N LEU A 36 -21.34 -18.03 1.57
CA LEU A 36 -21.36 -18.32 3.00
C LEU A 36 -21.30 -19.84 3.28
N ASN A 37 -22.21 -20.62 2.68
CA ASN A 37 -22.23 -22.07 2.89
C ASN A 37 -20.91 -22.76 2.49
N PRO A 38 -20.31 -22.49 1.33
CA PRO A 38 -18.99 -23.04 0.98
C PRO A 38 -17.88 -22.64 1.95
N LEU A 39 -17.84 -21.36 2.39
CA LEU A 39 -16.83 -20.88 3.32
C LEU A 39 -17.01 -21.49 4.73
N GLU A 40 -18.21 -21.46 5.29
CA GLU A 40 -18.52 -21.99 6.61
C GLU A 40 -18.25 -23.52 6.70
N SER A 41 -18.62 -24.28 5.66
CA SER A 41 -18.34 -25.74 5.56
C SER A 41 -16.84 -26.05 5.58
N ASN A 42 -16.01 -25.10 5.17
CA ASN A 42 -14.56 -25.19 5.19
C ASN A 42 -13.93 -24.50 6.41
N GLY A 43 -14.76 -24.15 7.41
CA GLY A 43 -14.34 -23.65 8.70
C GLY A 43 -14.03 -22.17 8.75
N PHE A 44 -14.45 -21.37 7.77
CA PHE A 44 -14.45 -19.91 7.88
C PHE A 44 -15.72 -19.50 8.61
N PHE A 45 -15.60 -18.95 9.82
CA PHE A 45 -16.75 -18.66 10.69
C PHE A 45 -17.08 -17.18 10.67
N ARG A 46 -18.34 -16.83 10.96
CA ARG A 46 -18.84 -15.46 10.92
C ARG A 46 -18.13 -14.50 11.87
N ASP A 47 -17.55 -15.00 12.94
CA ASP A 47 -16.90 -14.20 14.00
C ASP A 47 -15.36 -14.28 13.96
N MET A 48 -14.78 -14.50 12.80
CA MET A 48 -13.32 -14.45 12.61
C MET A 48 -12.88 -13.12 11.97
N ASN A 49 -11.64 -12.74 12.24
CA ASN A 49 -11.03 -11.63 11.53
C ASN A 49 -10.57 -12.07 10.14
N TYR A 50 -10.87 -11.26 9.15
CA TYR A 50 -10.53 -11.49 7.74
C TYR A 50 -9.77 -10.31 7.18
N THR A 51 -8.68 -10.57 6.48
CA THR A 51 -7.88 -9.54 5.81
C THR A 51 -7.57 -10.01 4.40
N VAL A 52 -7.94 -9.21 3.42
CA VAL A 52 -7.61 -9.46 2.02
C VAL A 52 -6.34 -8.71 1.64
N LEU A 53 -5.51 -9.37 0.84
CA LEU A 53 -4.33 -8.80 0.24
C LEU A 53 -4.39 -8.92 -1.27
N MET A 54 -3.85 -7.91 -1.95
CA MET A 54 -3.59 -7.94 -3.38
C MET A 54 -2.10 -7.82 -3.63
N ILE A 55 -1.55 -8.76 -4.39
CA ILE A 55 -0.11 -8.86 -4.67
C ILE A 55 0.10 -8.96 -6.18
N SER A 56 1.10 -8.25 -6.71
CA SER A 56 1.58 -8.44 -8.08
C SER A 56 3.10 -8.36 -8.16
N CYS A 57 3.66 -8.84 -9.28
CA CYS A 57 5.07 -8.69 -9.61
C CYS A 57 5.22 -7.92 -10.93
N HIS A 58 6.15 -6.96 -10.98
CA HIS A 58 6.34 -6.12 -12.18
C HIS A 58 6.96 -6.90 -13.35
N THR A 59 7.71 -7.96 -13.08
CA THR A 59 8.34 -8.84 -14.09
C THR A 59 7.36 -9.86 -14.69
N TYR A 60 6.07 -9.65 -14.54
CA TYR A 60 5.02 -10.59 -15.00
C TYR A 60 5.03 -10.85 -16.52
N ASP A 61 5.56 -9.92 -17.31
CA ASP A 61 5.64 -10.08 -18.78
C ASP A 61 6.80 -10.97 -19.26
N SER A 62 7.62 -11.46 -18.32
CA SER A 62 8.67 -12.44 -18.57
C SER A 62 8.30 -13.80 -17.96
N ASP A 63 8.74 -14.90 -18.57
CA ASP A 63 8.56 -16.26 -18.01
C ASP A 63 9.05 -16.38 -16.55
N SER A 64 9.99 -15.50 -16.16
CA SER A 64 10.50 -15.39 -14.80
C SER A 64 9.50 -14.79 -13.79
N GLY A 65 8.58 -13.91 -14.21
CA GLY A 65 7.58 -13.28 -13.34
C GLY A 65 6.51 -14.26 -12.86
N ASN A 66 5.99 -15.11 -13.77
CA ASN A 66 5.04 -16.17 -13.43
C ASN A 66 5.65 -17.16 -12.43
N SER A 67 6.89 -17.59 -12.68
CA SER A 67 7.61 -18.47 -11.76
C SER A 67 7.79 -17.85 -10.36
N TYR A 68 7.97 -16.53 -10.27
CA TYR A 68 8.11 -15.87 -8.98
C TYR A 68 6.78 -15.79 -8.20
N LEU A 69 5.67 -15.45 -8.86
CA LEU A 69 4.35 -15.43 -8.20
C LEU A 69 3.94 -16.82 -7.70
N GLU A 70 4.20 -17.87 -8.47
CA GLU A 70 3.98 -19.27 -8.02
C GLU A 70 4.83 -19.62 -6.79
N GLN A 71 6.10 -19.18 -6.75
CA GLN A 71 6.96 -19.39 -5.59
C GLN A 71 6.46 -18.61 -4.37
N LEU A 72 6.01 -17.37 -4.59
CA LEU A 72 5.45 -16.52 -3.55
C LEU A 72 4.15 -17.12 -2.99
N GLU A 73 3.26 -17.60 -3.86
CA GLU A 73 2.05 -18.32 -3.46
C GLU A 73 2.38 -19.52 -2.56
N LYS A 74 3.33 -20.37 -2.97
CA LYS A 74 3.76 -21.53 -2.17
C LYS A 74 4.29 -21.09 -0.79
N LYS A 75 5.07 -20.02 -0.72
CA LYS A 75 5.56 -19.47 0.55
C LYS A 75 4.42 -18.93 1.41
N ILE A 76 3.48 -18.18 0.83
CA ILE A 76 2.32 -17.66 1.55
C ILE A 76 1.48 -18.82 2.11
N ARG A 77 1.18 -19.83 1.31
CA ARG A 77 0.46 -21.03 1.75
C ARG A 77 1.18 -21.77 2.88
N TYR A 78 2.51 -21.77 2.90
CA TYR A 78 3.29 -22.42 3.92
C TYR A 78 3.17 -21.74 5.30
N PHE A 79 3.20 -20.41 5.37
CA PHE A 79 3.12 -19.69 6.65
C PHE A 79 1.69 -19.30 7.06
N MET A 80 0.75 -19.37 6.14
CA MET A 80 -0.66 -19.06 6.38
C MET A 80 -1.33 -20.17 7.18
N SER A 81 -1.83 -19.84 8.37
CA SER A 81 -2.52 -20.83 9.23
C SER A 81 -3.86 -21.22 8.63
N LYS A 82 -4.59 -20.22 8.10
CA LYS A 82 -5.87 -20.39 7.45
C LYS A 82 -6.13 -19.28 6.45
N GLY A 83 -6.55 -19.62 5.26
CA GLY A 83 -6.85 -18.65 4.24
C GLY A 83 -7.14 -19.27 2.88
N ILE A 84 -7.33 -18.41 1.91
CA ILE A 84 -7.59 -18.75 0.51
C ILE A 84 -6.64 -17.93 -0.35
N VAL A 85 -6.03 -18.57 -1.34
CA VAL A 85 -5.16 -17.92 -2.32
C VAL A 85 -5.65 -18.31 -3.70
N TYR A 86 -5.82 -17.31 -4.57
CA TYR A 86 -6.10 -17.55 -5.98
C TYR A 86 -5.48 -16.47 -6.86
N GLU A 87 -5.21 -16.83 -8.11
CA GLU A 87 -4.74 -15.91 -9.13
C GLU A 87 -5.90 -15.28 -9.88
N GLU A 88 -5.80 -13.97 -10.14
CA GLU A 88 -6.71 -13.20 -10.95
C GLU A 88 -5.95 -12.28 -11.90
N GLY A 89 -5.86 -12.68 -13.16
CA GLY A 89 -5.03 -11.99 -14.15
C GLY A 89 -3.55 -11.99 -13.71
N LYS A 90 -3.02 -10.80 -13.45
CA LYS A 90 -1.64 -10.59 -12.99
C LYS A 90 -1.53 -10.42 -11.47
N HIS A 91 -2.56 -10.74 -10.73
CA HIS A 91 -2.63 -10.54 -9.29
C HIS A 91 -2.83 -11.85 -8.55
N LEU A 92 -2.21 -11.93 -7.40
CA LEU A 92 -2.47 -12.95 -6.42
C LEU A 92 -3.38 -12.32 -5.34
N ILE A 93 -4.59 -12.86 -5.18
CA ILE A 93 -5.53 -12.44 -4.16
C ILE A 93 -5.44 -13.43 -3.00
N VAL A 94 -5.21 -12.90 -1.81
CA VAL A 94 -5.01 -13.71 -0.61
C VAL A 94 -5.98 -13.26 0.48
N LEU A 95 -6.79 -14.20 0.99
CA LEU A 95 -7.59 -14.01 2.19
C LEU A 95 -6.90 -14.69 3.36
N PHE A 96 -6.53 -13.93 4.39
CA PHE A 96 -6.12 -14.44 5.69
C PHE A 96 -7.32 -14.49 6.65
N ALA A 97 -7.42 -15.55 7.46
CA ALA A 97 -8.46 -15.71 8.45
C ALA A 97 -7.87 -16.00 9.84
N GLY A 98 -8.27 -15.20 10.84
CA GLY A 98 -7.88 -15.37 12.23
C GLY A 98 -6.49 -14.85 12.60
N GLU A 99 -5.74 -14.28 11.67
CA GLU A 99 -4.41 -13.69 11.92
C GLU A 99 -4.49 -12.15 12.07
N SER A 100 -3.57 -11.57 12.83
CA SER A 100 -3.47 -10.10 12.93
C SER A 100 -2.77 -9.50 11.71
N VAL A 101 -3.14 -8.29 11.31
CA VAL A 101 -2.47 -7.58 10.19
C VAL A 101 -0.98 -7.42 10.43
N ASN A 102 -0.56 -7.15 11.67
CA ASN A 102 0.84 -6.98 11.99
C ASN A 102 1.65 -8.26 11.75
N ASP A 103 1.11 -9.44 12.15
CA ASP A 103 1.76 -10.73 11.93
C ASP A 103 1.84 -11.05 10.43
N ILE A 104 0.75 -10.78 9.69
CA ILE A 104 0.69 -10.95 8.23
C ILE A 104 1.73 -10.05 7.56
N SER A 105 1.75 -8.76 7.93
CA SER A 105 2.67 -7.77 7.36
C SER A 105 4.12 -8.15 7.57
N GLN A 106 4.48 -8.60 8.77
CA GLN A 106 5.85 -8.99 9.09
C GLN A 106 6.29 -10.22 8.29
N LYS A 107 5.47 -11.27 8.26
CA LYS A 107 5.75 -12.49 7.49
C LYS A 107 5.91 -12.21 5.99
N LEU A 108 5.05 -11.35 5.44
CA LEU A 108 5.13 -10.96 4.04
C LEU A 108 6.33 -10.08 3.74
N TYR A 109 6.63 -9.14 4.62
CA TYR A 109 7.82 -8.29 4.48
C TYR A 109 9.08 -9.14 4.37
N ASP A 110 9.26 -10.13 5.28
CA ASP A 110 10.40 -11.05 5.26
C ASP A 110 10.50 -11.87 3.96
N VAL A 111 9.36 -12.21 3.36
CA VAL A 111 9.30 -12.98 2.10
C VAL A 111 9.55 -12.10 0.89
N CYS A 112 9.12 -10.83 0.92
CA CYS A 112 9.16 -9.90 -0.20
C CYS A 112 10.38 -8.96 -0.20
N GLN A 113 11.06 -8.76 0.95
CA GLN A 113 12.12 -7.75 1.13
C GLN A 113 13.29 -7.85 0.15
N ASN A 114 13.50 -9.03 -0.44
CA ASN A 114 14.59 -9.27 -1.42
C ASN A 114 14.16 -9.02 -2.87
N ASN A 115 12.92 -8.56 -3.12
CA ASN A 115 12.42 -8.31 -4.47
C ASN A 115 11.67 -6.97 -4.53
N SER A 116 12.33 -5.97 -5.12
CA SER A 116 11.79 -4.63 -5.34
C SER A 116 10.61 -4.58 -6.33
N ASP A 117 10.38 -5.65 -7.08
CA ASP A 117 9.37 -5.71 -8.14
C ASP A 117 8.02 -6.26 -7.65
N VAL A 118 7.90 -6.59 -6.36
CA VAL A 118 6.66 -7.07 -5.75
C VAL A 118 5.91 -5.90 -5.13
N TYR A 119 4.65 -5.75 -5.48
CA TYR A 119 3.73 -4.74 -4.96
C TYR A 119 2.64 -5.40 -4.14
N VAL A 120 2.43 -4.92 -2.92
CA VAL A 120 1.49 -5.50 -1.95
C VAL A 120 0.58 -4.42 -1.37
N GLY A 121 -0.72 -4.60 -1.56
CA GLY A 121 -1.74 -3.84 -0.85
C GLY A 121 -2.44 -4.73 0.18
N ILE A 122 -2.50 -4.30 1.43
CA ILE A 122 -3.19 -4.96 2.53
C ILE A 122 -4.44 -4.17 2.88
N GLY A 123 -5.58 -4.83 2.82
CA GLY A 123 -6.88 -4.25 3.16
C GLY A 123 -7.11 -4.10 4.66
N THR A 124 -8.18 -3.41 4.99
CA THR A 124 -8.65 -3.32 6.38
C THR A 124 -9.12 -4.68 6.86
N THR A 125 -8.90 -4.97 8.14
CA THR A 125 -9.42 -6.21 8.76
C THR A 125 -10.91 -6.05 9.02
N VAL A 126 -11.68 -7.05 8.63
CA VAL A 126 -13.12 -7.15 8.87
C VAL A 126 -13.42 -8.36 9.77
N SER A 127 -14.50 -8.28 10.55
CA SER A 127 -14.87 -9.32 11.50
C SER A 127 -16.00 -10.25 11.02
N GLN A 128 -16.49 -10.01 9.81
CA GLN A 128 -17.59 -10.80 9.22
C GLN A 128 -17.25 -11.23 7.81
N LEU A 129 -17.71 -12.45 7.44
CA LEU A 129 -17.56 -12.96 6.07
C LEU A 129 -18.26 -12.09 5.03
N THR A 130 -19.38 -11.48 5.38
CA THR A 130 -20.15 -10.57 4.52
C THR A 130 -19.42 -9.29 4.17
N ASP A 131 -18.41 -8.91 4.98
CA ASP A 131 -17.64 -7.69 4.78
C ASP A 131 -16.32 -7.92 4.02
N ILE A 132 -16.06 -9.13 3.53
CA ILE A 132 -14.82 -9.47 2.78
C ILE A 132 -14.62 -8.54 1.58
N HIS A 133 -15.70 -8.17 0.87
CA HIS A 133 -15.65 -7.22 -0.24
C HIS A 133 -14.99 -5.89 0.16
N ARG A 134 -15.30 -5.37 1.36
CA ARG A 134 -14.72 -4.13 1.88
C ARG A 134 -13.21 -4.29 2.15
N SER A 135 -12.79 -5.44 2.67
CA SER A 135 -11.36 -5.72 2.83
C SER A 135 -10.62 -5.77 1.49
N TYR A 136 -11.26 -6.34 0.45
CA TYR A 136 -10.72 -6.37 -0.90
C TYR A 136 -10.63 -4.96 -1.52
N GLU A 137 -11.67 -4.14 -1.44
CA GLU A 137 -11.68 -2.77 -1.97
C GLU A 137 -10.56 -1.92 -1.36
N THR A 138 -10.36 -2.04 -0.04
CA THR A 138 -9.29 -1.33 0.64
C THR A 138 -7.90 -1.89 0.34
N ALA A 139 -7.76 -3.21 0.10
CA ALA A 139 -6.54 -3.83 -0.38
C ALA A 139 -6.18 -3.35 -1.80
N PHE A 140 -7.19 -3.27 -2.67
CA PHE A 140 -7.03 -2.74 -4.03
C PHE A 140 -6.58 -1.29 -4.01
N THR A 141 -7.20 -0.45 -3.19
CA THR A 141 -6.82 0.97 -3.01
C THR A 141 -5.37 1.10 -2.53
N ALA A 142 -4.98 0.35 -1.49
CA ALA A 142 -3.61 0.35 -1.00
C ALA A 142 -2.62 -0.11 -2.09
N TYR A 143 -2.97 -1.16 -2.84
CA TYR A 143 -2.18 -1.67 -3.96
C TYR A 143 -2.01 -0.63 -5.08
N GLN A 144 -3.05 0.08 -5.47
CA GLN A 144 -2.96 1.12 -6.50
C GLN A 144 -2.00 2.25 -6.08
N LEU A 145 -2.01 2.63 -4.81
CA LEU A 145 -1.11 3.65 -4.28
C LEU A 145 0.36 3.21 -4.26
N THR A 146 0.67 1.91 -4.20
CA THR A 146 2.06 1.43 -4.36
C THR A 146 2.63 1.75 -5.73
N LYS A 147 1.78 1.91 -6.75
CA LYS A 147 2.20 2.15 -8.14
C LYS A 147 2.28 3.61 -8.52
N THR A 148 1.58 4.48 -7.81
CA THR A 148 1.34 5.85 -8.30
C THR A 148 1.82 6.95 -7.35
N ALA A 149 1.66 6.79 -6.04
CA ALA A 149 1.77 7.91 -5.11
C ALA A 149 2.90 7.79 -4.08
N LEU A 150 3.35 6.60 -3.77
CA LEU A 150 4.30 6.37 -2.69
C LEU A 150 5.47 5.50 -3.17
N PRO A 151 6.72 5.84 -2.81
CA PRO A 151 7.90 5.03 -3.16
C PRO A 151 8.01 3.79 -2.26
N LYS A 152 6.90 3.10 -2.02
CA LYS A 152 6.82 1.90 -1.17
C LYS A 152 6.01 0.84 -1.88
N ASN A 153 6.60 -0.33 -2.02
CA ASN A 153 5.96 -1.46 -2.69
C ASN A 153 5.00 -2.24 -1.78
N PHE A 154 4.91 -1.86 -0.50
CA PHE A 154 4.14 -2.54 0.53
C PHE A 154 3.36 -1.52 1.34
N LEU A 155 2.03 -1.53 1.22
CA LEU A 155 1.15 -0.57 1.88
C LEU A 155 0.00 -1.28 2.60
N GLU A 156 -0.23 -0.87 3.85
CA GLU A 156 -1.41 -1.24 4.64
C GLU A 156 -2.43 -0.10 4.57
N TYR A 157 -3.65 -0.39 4.14
CA TYR A 157 -4.69 0.62 4.00
C TYR A 157 -4.89 1.43 5.29
N ASP A 158 -4.92 0.75 6.46
CA ASP A 158 -5.18 1.44 7.73
C ASP A 158 -4.07 2.42 8.14
N LYS A 159 -2.86 2.27 7.59
CA LYS A 159 -1.71 3.15 7.83
C LYS A 159 -1.56 4.29 6.81
N LEU A 160 -2.43 4.37 5.79
CA LEU A 160 -2.31 5.36 4.71
C LEU A 160 -2.61 6.80 5.14
N GLY A 161 -3.31 7.01 6.26
CA GLY A 161 -3.65 8.36 6.72
C GLY A 161 -4.41 9.18 5.66
N VAL A 162 -3.91 10.37 5.34
CA VAL A 162 -4.51 11.29 4.36
C VAL A 162 -4.56 10.72 2.93
N TYR A 163 -3.69 9.78 2.58
CA TYR A 163 -3.69 9.16 1.25
C TYR A 163 -4.98 8.38 0.96
N LYS A 164 -5.74 7.94 2.00
CA LYS A 164 -7.07 7.36 1.82
C LYS A 164 -8.02 8.33 1.11
N LEU A 165 -7.98 9.60 1.51
CA LEU A 165 -8.81 10.64 0.90
C LEU A 165 -8.39 10.93 -0.53
N LEU A 166 -7.08 10.94 -0.81
CA LEU A 166 -6.56 11.17 -2.15
C LEU A 166 -6.90 10.03 -3.11
N ALA A 167 -6.93 8.79 -2.61
CA ALA A 167 -7.28 7.62 -3.42
C ALA A 167 -8.75 7.65 -3.89
N ASP A 168 -9.65 8.23 -3.11
CA ASP A 168 -11.08 8.35 -3.43
C ASP A 168 -11.41 9.52 -4.35
N ILE A 169 -10.44 10.39 -4.66
CA ILE A 169 -10.65 11.51 -5.57
C ILE A 169 -10.70 11.01 -7.02
N HIS A 170 -11.88 10.65 -7.48
CA HIS A 170 -12.12 10.21 -8.86
C HIS A 170 -12.20 11.37 -9.86
N ASN A 171 -12.26 12.62 -9.39
CA ASN A 171 -12.38 13.79 -10.24
C ASN A 171 -11.01 14.36 -10.61
N GLN A 172 -10.47 13.93 -11.76
CA GLN A 172 -9.18 14.41 -12.29
C GLN A 172 -9.13 15.92 -12.43
N SER A 173 -10.24 16.60 -12.75
CA SER A 173 -10.28 18.06 -12.89
C SER A 173 -10.04 18.74 -11.54
N LEU A 174 -10.68 18.28 -10.46
CA LEU A 174 -10.45 18.83 -9.11
C LEU A 174 -9.01 18.60 -8.64
N THR A 175 -8.44 17.44 -8.93
CA THR A 175 -7.05 17.15 -8.58
C THR A 175 -6.09 18.05 -9.36
N THR A 176 -6.32 18.21 -10.66
CA THR A 176 -5.52 19.08 -11.51
C THR A 176 -5.64 20.55 -11.10
N ASP A 177 -6.85 21.01 -10.83
CA ASP A 177 -7.09 22.38 -10.37
C ASP A 177 -6.42 22.64 -9.00
N PHE A 178 -6.50 21.70 -8.09
CA PHE A 178 -5.82 21.77 -6.79
C PHE A 178 -4.29 21.82 -6.96
N LEU A 179 -3.71 20.94 -7.77
CA LEU A 179 -2.26 20.94 -8.04
C LEU A 179 -1.81 22.24 -8.71
N ASN A 180 -2.54 22.70 -9.71
CA ASN A 180 -2.21 23.95 -10.42
C ASN A 180 -2.34 25.17 -9.49
N SER A 181 -3.34 25.22 -8.65
CA SER A 181 -3.50 26.32 -7.70
C SER A 181 -2.48 26.30 -6.56
N THR A 182 -2.02 25.10 -6.14
CA THR A 182 -1.12 24.94 -5.00
C THR A 182 0.35 24.95 -5.42
N LEU A 183 0.73 24.17 -6.43
CA LEU A 183 2.12 24.00 -6.86
C LEU A 183 2.43 24.72 -8.18
N GLY A 184 1.41 25.12 -8.95
CA GLY A 184 1.57 25.81 -10.22
C GLY A 184 2.56 26.98 -10.17
N PRO A 185 2.48 27.89 -9.19
CA PRO A 185 3.42 29.01 -9.08
C PRO A 185 4.89 28.59 -8.99
N ILE A 186 5.20 27.47 -8.33
CA ILE A 186 6.57 26.93 -8.28
C ILE A 186 6.96 26.34 -9.63
N LEU A 187 6.08 25.51 -10.21
CA LEU A 187 6.34 24.84 -11.49
C LEU A 187 6.59 25.86 -12.62
N ASP A 188 5.78 26.89 -12.67
CA ASP A 188 5.93 28.00 -13.63
C ASP A 188 7.24 28.76 -13.41
N TYR A 189 7.59 29.02 -12.15
CA TYR A 189 8.83 29.69 -11.81
C TYR A 189 10.06 28.85 -12.18
N ASP A 190 10.06 27.57 -11.86
CA ASP A 190 11.15 26.64 -12.20
C ASP A 190 11.32 26.51 -13.71
N ALA A 191 10.22 26.47 -14.48
CA ALA A 191 10.25 26.41 -15.93
C ALA A 191 10.86 27.67 -16.56
N VAL A 192 10.53 28.87 -16.05
CA VAL A 192 10.99 30.14 -16.57
C VAL A 192 12.43 30.46 -16.16
N HIS A 193 12.78 30.17 -14.92
CA HIS A 193 14.07 30.56 -14.32
C HIS A 193 15.10 29.44 -14.26
N HIS A 194 14.75 28.24 -14.75
CA HIS A 194 15.60 27.04 -14.69
C HIS A 194 16.09 26.75 -13.26
N THR A 195 15.18 26.91 -12.30
CA THR A 195 15.39 26.58 -10.89
C THR A 195 14.86 25.19 -10.58
N ASP A 196 15.12 24.71 -9.36
CA ASP A 196 14.79 23.37 -8.89
C ASP A 196 13.98 23.42 -7.57
N TYR A 197 13.11 24.42 -7.43
CA TYR A 197 12.43 24.72 -6.17
C TYR A 197 11.48 23.61 -5.73
N LEU A 198 10.81 22.95 -6.67
CA LEU A 198 9.97 21.80 -6.35
C LEU A 198 10.80 20.68 -5.74
N HIS A 199 11.94 20.34 -6.34
CA HIS A 199 12.85 19.31 -5.80
C HIS A 199 13.41 19.70 -4.43
N ILE A 200 13.75 20.96 -4.22
CA ILE A 200 14.19 21.45 -2.90
C ILE A 200 13.10 21.25 -1.86
N LEU A 201 11.85 21.50 -2.21
CA LEU A 201 10.71 21.31 -1.31
C LEU A 201 10.50 19.83 -0.98
N GLU A 202 10.62 18.93 -1.95
CA GLU A 202 10.56 17.47 -1.74
C GLU A 202 11.63 17.01 -0.76
N VAL A 203 12.91 17.35 -1.02
CA VAL A 203 14.02 16.98 -0.15
C VAL A 203 13.86 17.58 1.26
N TYR A 204 13.27 18.78 1.35
CA TYR A 204 13.02 19.43 2.64
C TYR A 204 11.99 18.68 3.48
N PHE A 205 10.91 18.19 2.86
CA PHE A 205 9.92 17.36 3.56
C PHE A 205 10.48 15.97 3.91
N ASP A 206 11.27 15.36 3.04
CA ASP A 206 11.93 14.07 3.30
C ASP A 206 12.90 14.11 4.48
N HIS A 207 13.41 15.30 4.83
CA HIS A 207 14.30 15.53 5.97
C HIS A 207 13.58 16.23 7.13
N ASP A 208 12.30 15.94 7.35
CA ASP A 208 11.48 16.44 8.47
C ASP A 208 11.51 17.98 8.62
N CYS A 209 11.55 18.70 7.50
CA CYS A 209 11.64 20.16 7.46
C CYS A 209 12.89 20.71 8.16
N SER A 210 13.98 19.96 8.22
CA SER A 210 15.24 20.35 8.82
C SER A 210 16.14 21.06 7.82
N ILE A 211 16.37 22.36 8.01
CA ILE A 211 17.27 23.16 7.13
C ILE A 211 18.69 22.55 7.10
N ILE A 212 19.19 22.02 8.22
CA ILE A 212 20.55 21.47 8.30
C ILE A 212 20.65 20.21 7.46
N HIS A 213 19.79 19.22 7.71
CA HIS A 213 19.83 17.93 6.99
C HIS A 213 19.52 18.09 5.50
N THR A 214 18.59 18.97 5.14
CA THR A 214 18.29 19.27 3.75
C THR A 214 19.46 19.96 3.04
N ALA A 215 20.13 20.92 3.69
CA ALA A 215 21.30 21.59 3.12
C ALA A 215 22.45 20.59 2.88
N ASP A 216 22.67 19.67 3.80
CA ASP A 216 23.66 18.60 3.66
C ASP A 216 23.28 17.66 2.50
N ALA A 217 22.02 17.25 2.40
CA ALA A 217 21.53 16.38 1.33
C ALA A 217 21.62 17.04 -0.08
N LEU A 218 21.38 18.34 -0.15
CA LEU A 218 21.48 19.14 -1.39
C LEU A 218 22.89 19.70 -1.67
N TYR A 219 23.87 19.34 -0.85
CA TYR A 219 25.25 19.83 -0.95
C TYR A 219 25.34 21.36 -1.05
N CYS A 220 24.52 22.09 -0.29
CA CYS A 220 24.49 23.55 -0.31
C CYS A 220 24.63 24.14 1.11
N HIS A 221 25.00 25.44 1.17
CA HIS A 221 25.08 26.11 2.46
C HIS A 221 23.66 26.40 3.01
N LYS A 222 23.47 26.26 4.33
CA LYS A 222 22.19 26.50 5.04
C LYS A 222 21.56 27.87 4.70
N ASN A 223 22.38 28.92 4.54
CA ASN A 223 21.88 30.24 4.19
C ASN A 223 21.29 30.30 2.76
N THR A 224 21.91 29.56 1.82
CA THR A 224 21.42 29.42 0.46
C THR A 224 20.09 28.69 0.44
N LEU A 225 19.98 27.59 1.20
CA LEU A 225 18.73 26.88 1.33
C LEU A 225 17.64 27.75 1.97
N SER A 226 17.95 28.46 3.06
CA SER A 226 17.00 29.37 3.71
C SER A 226 16.50 30.45 2.76
N TYR A 227 17.37 31.02 1.91
CA TYR A 227 16.94 31.97 0.89
C TYR A 227 15.99 31.34 -0.13
N LYS A 228 16.32 30.13 -0.62
CA LYS A 228 15.47 29.41 -1.58
C LYS A 228 14.10 29.04 -0.96
N LEU A 229 14.07 28.55 0.29
CA LEU A 229 12.83 28.25 1.02
C LEU A 229 11.97 29.51 1.24
N ASN A 230 12.57 30.65 1.56
CA ASN A 230 11.81 31.89 1.64
C ASN A 230 11.19 32.30 0.29
N LYS A 231 11.93 32.09 -0.80
CA LYS A 231 11.39 32.36 -2.14
C LYS A 231 10.24 31.41 -2.50
N ILE A 232 10.35 30.14 -2.12
CA ILE A 232 9.25 29.14 -2.26
C ILE A 232 8.03 29.59 -1.46
N LYS A 233 8.19 30.06 -0.22
CA LYS A 233 7.10 30.61 0.60
C LYS A 233 6.40 31.79 -0.08
N GLU A 234 7.16 32.71 -0.65
CA GLU A 234 6.61 33.84 -1.38
C GLU A 234 5.79 33.40 -2.61
N LEU A 235 6.28 32.40 -3.36
CA LEU A 235 5.61 31.88 -4.54
C LEU A 235 4.31 31.16 -4.22
N LEU A 236 4.30 30.40 -3.12
CA LEU A 236 3.13 29.61 -2.70
C LEU A 236 2.12 30.43 -1.91
N ASP A 237 2.48 31.62 -1.43
CA ASP A 237 1.70 32.41 -0.45
C ASP A 237 1.28 31.55 0.78
N TYR A 238 2.18 30.66 1.19
CA TYR A 238 1.94 29.70 2.26
C TYR A 238 3.15 29.54 3.18
N ASP A 239 2.89 29.41 4.47
CA ASP A 239 3.92 29.28 5.48
C ASP A 239 4.39 27.80 5.58
N ILE A 240 5.56 27.50 5.03
CA ILE A 240 6.15 26.18 5.07
C ILE A 240 6.66 25.92 6.50
N PRO A 241 6.28 24.79 7.16
CA PRO A 241 6.73 24.50 8.51
C PRO A 241 8.26 24.40 8.60
N VAL A 242 8.84 24.94 9.66
CA VAL A 242 10.26 24.80 9.97
C VAL A 242 10.38 23.96 11.23
N SER A 243 11.14 22.87 11.16
CA SER A 243 11.41 22.05 12.34
C SER A 243 12.37 22.78 13.30
N TYR A 244 11.85 23.21 14.45
CA TYR A 244 12.64 23.81 15.52
C TYR A 244 13.28 22.76 16.43
N THR A 245 13.99 21.79 15.89
CA THR A 245 14.65 20.74 16.70
C THR A 245 15.70 21.31 17.68
N HIS A 246 16.13 22.57 17.52
CA HIS A 246 17.06 23.23 18.45
C HIS A 246 16.43 23.89 19.68
N LEU A 247 15.12 24.13 19.73
CA LEU A 247 14.51 24.79 20.89
C LEU A 247 14.30 23.85 22.09
N ARG A 248 14.20 22.55 21.89
CA ARG A 248 14.09 21.58 23.01
C ARG A 248 15.39 21.35 23.79
N ALA A 249 16.54 21.63 23.21
CA ALA A 249 17.82 21.46 23.90
C ALA A 249 18.15 22.59 24.90
N HIS A 250 17.47 23.73 24.82
CA HIS A 250 17.69 24.85 25.73
C HIS A 250 16.74 24.92 26.92
N GLU A 251 15.56 24.29 26.83
CA GLU A 251 14.59 24.29 27.95
C GLU A 251 14.93 23.26 29.05
N THR A 252 15.71 22.23 28.76
CA THR A 252 16.11 21.21 29.75
C THR A 252 17.32 21.60 30.61
N ARG A 253 17.88 22.82 30.46
CA ARG A 253 19.02 23.31 31.28
C ARG A 253 18.63 24.37 32.33
N ARG A 254 17.36 24.58 32.60
CA ARG A 254 16.86 25.49 33.64
C ARG A 254 15.92 24.77 34.57
N HIS A 255 16.40 23.72 35.25
CA HIS A 255 15.89 23.31 36.56
C HIS A 255 17.01 22.61 37.33
#